data_3d76e2c1c39cb3fe8f8be99379e707cd
#
_entry.id   3d76e2c1c39cb3fe8f8be99379e707cd
#
_cell.length_a   1.000
_cell.length_b   1.000
_cell.length_c   1.000
_cell.angle_alpha   90.00
_cell.angle_beta   90.00
_cell.angle_gamma   90.00
#
_symmetry.space_group_name_H-M   'P 1'
#
loop_
_entity.id
_entity.type
_entity.pdbx_description
1 polymer ?
#
loop_
_entity_poly.entity_id
_entity_poly.type
_entity_poly.pdbx_seq_one_letter_code
_entity_poly.pdbx_strand_id
1 'polypeptide(L)'
;WRSHVPDVAFVDNGGVIWILEVKSNFDPNISEALLRESVIAPRLKCLGFKYAVVKERDIRSGASLSNAEAILRFGRGEPSAIAQSEIARLLAERPSLSRTDLAGRIIDGHHAFNAAAQLALRGEVSLNWRDVDHQPLRIQCLRDENAEESMSWLQRALGVTK
;
A
#
# COMPACT_ATOMS: atom_id res chain seq x y z
N TRP A 1 32.39 10.62 8.41
CA TRP A 1 31.06 10.06 8.17
C TRP A 1 30.08 11.22 8.11
N ARG A 2 29.47 11.48 6.96
CA ARG A 2 28.31 12.40 6.90
C ARG A 2 27.10 11.64 7.41
N SER A 3 26.37 12.21 8.37
CA SER A 3 25.10 11.66 8.80
C SER A 3 24.12 11.71 7.62
N HIS A 4 23.42 10.62 7.39
CA HIS A 4 22.35 10.55 6.39
C HIS A 4 21.02 10.38 7.13
N VAL A 5 20.08 11.27 6.84
CA VAL A 5 18.73 11.21 7.39
C VAL A 5 17.82 10.67 6.30
N PRO A 6 17.18 9.52 6.49
CA PRO A 6 16.22 9.00 5.53
C PRO A 6 14.95 9.85 5.50
N ASP A 7 14.25 9.84 4.37
CA ASP A 7 13.01 10.61 4.21
C ASP A 7 11.82 9.93 4.91
N VAL A 8 11.77 8.59 4.88
CA VAL A 8 10.66 7.81 5.46
C VAL A 8 11.21 6.55 6.13
N ALA A 9 10.65 6.21 7.30
CA ALA A 9 10.81 4.90 7.90
C ALA A 9 9.43 4.37 8.33
N PHE A 10 9.16 3.07 8.09
CA PHE A 10 7.92 2.43 8.50
C PHE A 10 8.15 0.94 8.77
N VAL A 11 7.20 0.33 9.45
CA VAL A 11 7.16 -1.12 9.70
C VAL A 11 6.13 -1.73 8.77
N ASP A 12 6.48 -2.77 8.04
CA ASP A 12 5.53 -3.52 7.22
C ASP A 12 4.70 -4.52 8.06
N ASN A 13 3.70 -5.13 7.45
CA ASN A 13 2.82 -6.10 8.13
C ASN A 13 3.57 -7.34 8.62
N GLY A 14 4.76 -7.62 8.11
CA GLY A 14 5.66 -8.69 8.57
C GLY A 14 6.58 -8.27 9.71
N GLY A 15 6.43 -7.03 10.24
CA GLY A 15 7.28 -6.50 11.30
C GLY A 15 8.66 -6.02 10.84
N VAL A 16 8.92 -5.99 9.54
CA VAL A 16 10.22 -5.56 8.99
C VAL A 16 10.25 -4.04 8.87
N ILE A 17 11.31 -3.42 9.38
CA ILE A 17 11.53 -1.98 9.26
C ILE A 17 12.11 -1.64 7.89
N TRP A 18 11.40 -0.78 7.17
CA TRP A 18 11.84 -0.20 5.92
C TRP A 18 12.34 1.21 6.12
N ILE A 19 13.43 1.52 5.46
CA ILE A 19 14.03 2.86 5.42
C ILE A 19 14.07 3.28 3.96
N LEU A 20 13.38 4.37 3.61
CA LEU A 20 13.27 4.84 2.24
C LEU A 20 13.94 6.22 2.08
N GLU A 21 14.65 6.37 0.97
CA GLU A 21 15.09 7.66 0.43
C GLU A 21 14.28 7.95 -0.82
N VAL A 22 13.60 9.09 -0.86
CA VAL A 22 12.75 9.49 -2.00
C VAL A 22 13.51 10.45 -2.89
N LYS A 23 13.51 10.20 -4.18
CA LYS A 23 14.18 11.05 -5.18
C LYS A 23 13.22 11.51 -6.26
N SER A 24 13.28 12.79 -6.58
CA SER A 24 12.63 13.34 -7.77
C SER A 24 13.23 12.71 -9.03
N ASN A 25 12.44 12.67 -10.11
CA ASN A 25 12.93 12.18 -11.41
C ASN A 25 14.08 13.03 -11.98
N PHE A 26 14.18 14.27 -11.53
CA PHE A 26 15.17 15.25 -11.98
C PHE A 26 16.25 15.53 -10.93
N ASP A 27 16.34 14.70 -9.87
CA ASP A 27 17.39 14.88 -8.86
C ASP A 27 18.77 14.63 -9.50
N PRO A 28 19.65 15.63 -9.54
CA PRO A 28 20.97 15.48 -10.15
C PRO A 28 21.85 14.46 -9.42
N ASN A 29 21.53 14.16 -8.15
CA ASN A 29 22.28 13.22 -7.32
C ASN A 29 21.68 11.82 -7.29
N ILE A 30 20.75 11.50 -8.21
CA ILE A 30 20.07 10.20 -8.24
C ILE A 30 21.07 9.02 -8.39
N SER A 31 22.10 9.19 -9.18
CA SER A 31 23.15 8.18 -9.38
C SER A 31 23.96 7.94 -8.11
N GLU A 32 24.24 9.00 -7.35
CA GLU A 32 24.92 8.91 -6.05
C GLU A 32 24.02 8.21 -5.02
N ALA A 33 22.71 8.49 -5.01
CA ALA A 33 21.76 7.82 -4.13
C ALA A 33 21.68 6.33 -4.42
N LEU A 34 21.61 5.92 -5.69
CA LEU A 34 21.62 4.51 -6.08
C LEU A 34 22.93 3.79 -5.75
N LEU A 35 24.06 4.49 -5.92
CA LEU A 35 25.36 3.94 -5.49
C LEU A 35 25.41 3.77 -3.98
N ARG A 36 24.86 4.73 -3.23
CA ARG A 36 24.77 4.67 -1.77
C ARG A 36 23.87 3.49 -1.35
N GLU A 37 22.73 3.29 -2.02
CA GLU A 37 21.85 2.14 -1.80
C GLU A 37 22.61 0.82 -1.91
N SER A 38 23.40 0.63 -2.95
CA SER A 38 24.17 -0.60 -3.17
C SER A 38 25.16 -0.91 -2.02
N VAL A 39 25.58 0.10 -1.28
CA VAL A 39 26.50 -0.02 -0.14
C VAL A 39 25.75 -0.16 1.19
N ILE A 40 24.67 0.61 1.37
CA ILE A 40 23.94 0.69 2.65
C ILE A 40 22.96 -0.48 2.80
N ALA A 41 22.21 -0.84 1.74
CA ALA A 41 21.18 -1.86 1.83
C ALA A 41 21.72 -3.22 2.35
N PRO A 42 22.85 -3.76 1.87
CA PRO A 42 23.39 -5.01 2.40
C PRO A 42 23.76 -4.93 3.89
N ARG A 43 24.26 -3.78 4.35
CA ARG A 43 24.64 -3.57 5.75
C ARG A 43 23.42 -3.51 6.67
N LEU A 44 22.39 -2.78 6.24
CA LEU A 44 21.15 -2.67 6.99
C LEU A 44 20.40 -4.01 7.02
N LYS A 45 20.47 -4.78 5.94
CA LYS A 45 19.87 -6.12 5.87
C LYS A 45 20.44 -7.05 6.95
N CYS A 46 21.72 -6.99 7.24
CA CYS A 46 22.36 -7.76 8.34
C CYS A 46 21.81 -7.37 9.73
N LEU A 47 21.24 -6.17 9.87
CA LEU A 47 20.62 -5.67 11.09
C LEU A 47 19.09 -5.88 11.11
N GLY A 48 18.53 -6.56 10.11
CA GLY A 48 17.08 -6.81 10.00
C GLY A 48 16.28 -5.66 9.39
N PHE A 49 16.97 -4.63 8.83
CA PHE A 49 16.31 -3.52 8.14
C PHE A 49 16.32 -3.72 6.63
N LYS A 50 15.35 -3.12 5.96
CA LYS A 50 15.38 -2.96 4.50
C LYS A 50 15.60 -1.49 4.16
N TYR A 51 16.38 -1.24 3.11
CA TYR A 51 16.65 0.11 2.60
C TYR A 51 16.43 0.15 1.10
N ALA A 52 15.77 1.19 0.61
CA ALA A 52 15.58 1.40 -0.81
C ALA A 52 15.52 2.88 -1.18
N VAL A 53 16.00 3.20 -2.39
CA VAL A 53 15.80 4.49 -3.04
C VAL A 53 14.57 4.40 -3.94
N VAL A 54 13.54 5.19 -3.64
CA VAL A 54 12.28 5.25 -4.38
C VAL A 54 12.24 6.50 -5.25
N LYS A 55 11.96 6.33 -6.54
CA LYS A 55 11.89 7.45 -7.48
C LYS A 55 10.45 7.95 -7.58
N GLU A 56 10.29 9.25 -7.79
CA GLU A 56 8.98 9.86 -8.00
C GLU A 56 8.15 9.14 -9.06
N ARG A 57 8.77 8.73 -10.18
CA ARG A 57 8.08 7.98 -11.24
C ARG A 57 7.50 6.65 -10.76
N ASP A 58 8.17 5.98 -9.81
CA ASP A 58 7.74 4.68 -9.30
C ASP A 58 6.53 4.86 -8.39
N ILE A 59 6.50 5.95 -7.60
CA ILE A 59 5.36 6.33 -6.77
C ILE A 59 4.15 6.72 -7.64
N ARG A 60 4.39 7.45 -8.74
CA ARG A 60 3.34 7.95 -9.65
C ARG A 60 2.93 6.94 -10.71
N SER A 61 3.59 5.78 -10.80
CA SER A 61 3.28 4.77 -11.80
C SER A 61 1.93 4.12 -11.54
N GLY A 62 1.15 3.93 -12.59
CA GLY A 62 -0.16 3.27 -12.54
C GLY A 62 -1.18 3.97 -11.64
N ALA A 63 -2.01 3.18 -10.99
CA ALA A 63 -3.09 3.64 -10.11
C ALA A 63 -2.67 3.78 -8.62
N SER A 64 -1.43 3.43 -8.28
CA SER A 64 -0.99 3.30 -6.87
C SER A 64 -1.14 4.58 -6.06
N LEU A 65 -0.69 5.72 -6.60
CA LEU A 65 -0.80 7.01 -5.91
C LEU A 65 -2.27 7.41 -5.72
N SER A 66 -3.09 7.33 -6.78
CA SER A 66 -4.50 7.69 -6.70
C SER A 66 -5.31 6.75 -5.79
N ASN A 67 -4.92 5.48 -5.70
CA ASN A 67 -5.49 4.55 -4.74
C ASN A 67 -5.11 4.93 -3.31
N ALA A 68 -3.83 5.23 -3.05
CA ALA A 68 -3.38 5.66 -1.73
C ALA A 68 -4.07 6.95 -1.27
N GLU A 69 -4.18 7.95 -2.16
CA GLU A 69 -4.89 9.20 -1.89
C GLU A 69 -6.38 8.96 -1.57
N ALA A 70 -7.04 8.06 -2.32
CA ALA A 70 -8.43 7.70 -2.06
C ALA A 70 -8.59 6.98 -0.71
N ILE A 71 -7.72 6.02 -0.41
CA ILE A 71 -7.72 5.29 0.87
C ILE A 71 -7.52 6.27 2.03
N LEU A 72 -6.55 7.18 1.94
CA LEU A 72 -6.29 8.18 2.97
C LEU A 72 -7.46 9.15 3.14
N ARG A 73 -8.08 9.57 2.04
CA ARG A 73 -9.23 10.49 2.06
C ARG A 73 -10.45 9.86 2.72
N PHE A 74 -10.82 8.66 2.31
CA PHE A 74 -12.02 7.98 2.82
C PHE A 74 -11.77 7.29 4.17
N GLY A 75 -10.57 6.83 4.44
CA GLY A 75 -10.21 6.20 5.69
C GLY A 75 -10.17 7.14 6.90
N ARG A 76 -10.18 8.46 6.67
CA ARG A 76 -10.31 9.48 7.73
C ARG A 76 -11.77 9.78 8.10
N GLY A 77 -12.74 9.22 7.39
CA GLY A 77 -14.16 9.39 7.70
C GLY A 77 -14.55 8.73 9.02
N GLU A 78 -15.76 9.02 9.48
CA GLU A 78 -16.32 8.41 10.69
C GLU A 78 -16.38 6.88 10.57
N PRO A 79 -15.91 6.14 11.59
CA PRO A 79 -15.94 4.68 11.54
C PRO A 79 -17.38 4.18 11.68
N SER A 80 -17.72 3.20 10.82
CA SER A 80 -18.98 2.46 10.94
C SER A 80 -18.69 0.99 11.20
N ALA A 81 -18.84 0.57 12.45
CA ALA A 81 -18.66 -0.83 12.83
C ALA A 81 -19.64 -1.76 12.10
N ILE A 82 -20.86 -1.28 11.80
CA ILE A 82 -21.86 -2.02 11.04
C ILE A 82 -21.35 -2.27 9.62
N ALA A 83 -20.88 -1.21 8.93
CA ALA A 83 -20.38 -1.34 7.57
C ALA A 83 -19.11 -2.23 7.51
N GLN A 84 -18.21 -2.11 8.49
CA GLN A 84 -17.02 -2.96 8.57
C GLN A 84 -17.38 -4.43 8.77
N SER A 85 -18.31 -4.74 9.69
CA SER A 85 -18.77 -6.10 9.94
C SER A 85 -19.46 -6.71 8.71
N GLU A 86 -20.24 -5.89 7.98
CA GLU A 86 -20.91 -6.34 6.77
C GLU A 86 -19.93 -6.63 5.64
N ILE A 87 -18.90 -5.78 5.45
CA ILE A 87 -17.81 -6.05 4.50
C ILE A 87 -17.11 -7.36 4.86
N ALA A 88 -16.75 -7.57 6.12
CA ALA A 88 -16.10 -8.79 6.58
C ALA A 88 -16.98 -10.04 6.33
N ARG A 89 -18.28 -9.95 6.60
CA ARG A 89 -19.25 -11.01 6.31
C ARG A 89 -19.31 -11.33 4.83
N LEU A 90 -19.41 -10.31 3.97
CA LEU A 90 -19.48 -10.49 2.53
C LEU A 90 -18.18 -11.08 1.96
N LEU A 91 -17.04 -10.69 2.48
CA LEU A 91 -15.73 -11.23 2.07
C LEU A 91 -15.52 -12.68 2.55
N ALA A 92 -16.20 -13.11 3.62
CA ALA A 92 -16.23 -14.53 4.02
C ALA A 92 -16.99 -15.40 3.04
N GLU A 93 -17.98 -14.83 2.35
CA GLU A 93 -18.80 -15.54 1.34
C GLU A 93 -18.19 -15.46 -0.08
N ARG A 94 -17.36 -14.43 -0.35
CA ARG A 94 -16.83 -14.12 -1.69
C ARG A 94 -15.38 -13.66 -1.61
N PRO A 95 -14.52 -14.06 -2.55
CA PRO A 95 -13.11 -13.67 -2.54
C PRO A 95 -12.90 -12.16 -2.82
N SER A 96 -13.89 -11.49 -3.42
CA SER A 96 -13.81 -10.06 -3.70
C SER A 96 -15.19 -9.41 -3.76
N LEU A 97 -15.23 -8.10 -3.45
CA LEU A 97 -16.43 -7.25 -3.56
C LEU A 97 -16.19 -6.14 -4.58
N SER A 98 -17.22 -5.85 -5.36
CA SER A 98 -17.26 -4.73 -6.30
C SER A 98 -17.85 -3.47 -5.64
N ARG A 99 -17.74 -2.33 -6.35
CA ARG A 99 -18.43 -1.09 -5.96
C ARG A 99 -19.93 -1.27 -5.85
N THR A 100 -20.52 -2.05 -6.73
CA THR A 100 -21.97 -2.33 -6.74
C THR A 100 -22.38 -3.17 -5.52
N ASP A 101 -21.53 -4.12 -5.11
CA ASP A 101 -21.76 -4.90 -3.89
C ASP A 101 -21.76 -3.99 -2.65
N LEU A 102 -20.83 -3.04 -2.57
CA LEU A 102 -20.78 -2.08 -1.47
C LEU A 102 -22.01 -1.16 -1.46
N ALA A 103 -22.38 -0.61 -2.61
CA ALA A 103 -23.48 0.34 -2.71
C ALA A 103 -24.86 -0.30 -2.53
N GLY A 104 -25.02 -1.56 -2.96
CA GLY A 104 -26.32 -2.22 -3.00
C GLY A 104 -26.64 -3.12 -1.80
N ARG A 105 -25.63 -3.54 -1.02
CA ARG A 105 -25.80 -4.52 0.05
C ARG A 105 -25.50 -4.00 1.44
N ILE A 106 -24.81 -2.87 1.54
CA ILE A 106 -24.49 -2.25 2.82
C ILE A 106 -25.52 -1.18 3.08
N ILE A 107 -26.29 -1.36 4.16
CA ILE A 107 -27.42 -0.48 4.56
C ILE A 107 -26.98 0.98 4.67
N ASP A 108 -25.72 1.22 4.97
CA ASP A 108 -25.13 2.55 5.11
C ASP A 108 -24.13 2.81 3.98
N GLY A 109 -24.65 2.99 2.75
CA GLY A 109 -23.84 3.14 1.53
C GLY A 109 -22.81 4.27 1.59
N HIS A 110 -23.06 5.36 2.33
CA HIS A 110 -22.12 6.45 2.52
C HIS A 110 -20.91 6.02 3.37
N HIS A 111 -21.11 5.17 4.36
CA HIS A 111 -20.04 4.69 5.24
C HIS A 111 -19.33 3.44 4.70
N ALA A 112 -19.88 2.78 3.67
CA ALA A 112 -19.28 1.58 3.10
C ALA A 112 -17.87 1.83 2.53
N PHE A 113 -17.69 2.95 1.83
CA PHE A 113 -16.37 3.32 1.29
C PHE A 113 -15.40 3.73 2.39
N ASN A 114 -15.86 4.45 3.40
CA ASN A 114 -15.04 4.81 4.55
C ASN A 114 -14.61 3.55 5.31
N ALA A 115 -15.53 2.63 5.54
CA ALA A 115 -15.26 1.35 6.21
C ALA A 115 -14.25 0.50 5.41
N ALA A 116 -14.40 0.40 4.08
CA ALA A 116 -13.46 -0.32 3.23
C ALA A 116 -12.06 0.32 3.27
N ALA A 117 -11.98 1.65 3.20
CA ALA A 117 -10.71 2.36 3.28
C ALA A 117 -10.04 2.22 4.66
N GLN A 118 -10.82 2.20 5.74
CA GLN A 118 -10.30 1.97 7.09
C GLN A 118 -9.78 0.55 7.28
N LEU A 119 -10.49 -0.46 6.74
CA LEU A 119 -10.01 -1.84 6.71
C LEU A 119 -8.70 -1.96 5.92
N ALA A 120 -8.59 -1.23 4.80
CA ALA A 120 -7.37 -1.19 4.00
C ALA A 120 -6.20 -0.51 4.74
N LEU A 121 -6.46 0.59 5.47
CA LEU A 121 -5.44 1.26 6.30
C LEU A 121 -4.93 0.35 7.43
N ARG A 122 -5.75 -0.57 7.93
CA ARG A 122 -5.34 -1.56 8.93
C ARG A 122 -4.69 -2.81 8.33
N GLY A 123 -4.62 -2.90 6.99
CA GLY A 123 -4.06 -4.06 6.31
C GLY A 123 -4.96 -5.29 6.32
N GLU A 124 -6.25 -5.14 6.64
CA GLU A 124 -7.21 -6.26 6.68
C GLU A 124 -7.77 -6.61 5.30
N VAL A 125 -7.81 -5.63 4.39
CA VAL A 125 -8.25 -5.80 3.01
C VAL A 125 -7.31 -5.09 2.03
N SER A 126 -7.23 -5.61 0.83
CA SER A 126 -6.66 -4.91 -0.32
C SER A 126 -7.77 -4.12 -1.00
N LEU A 127 -7.54 -2.85 -1.28
CA LEU A 127 -8.49 -1.95 -1.91
C LEU A 127 -7.90 -1.40 -3.20
N ASN A 128 -8.45 -1.80 -4.34
CA ASN A 128 -8.13 -1.20 -5.62
C ASN A 128 -9.25 -0.23 -6.02
N TRP A 129 -9.00 1.08 -5.87
CA TRP A 129 -9.97 2.12 -6.16
C TRP A 129 -10.09 2.45 -7.64
N ARG A 130 -9.00 2.32 -8.37
CA ARG A 130 -8.92 2.52 -9.81
C ARG A 130 -8.12 1.39 -10.43
N ASP A 131 -8.80 0.54 -11.15
CA ASP A 131 -8.10 -0.38 -12.06
C ASP A 131 -7.73 0.40 -13.32
N VAL A 132 -6.52 0.16 -13.81
CA VAL A 132 -6.00 0.77 -15.06
C VAL A 132 -6.86 0.35 -16.27
N ASP A 133 -7.57 -0.79 -16.16
CA ASP A 133 -8.38 -1.41 -17.21
C ASP A 133 -9.89 -1.13 -17.10
N HIS A 134 -10.31 -0.04 -16.43
CA HIS A 134 -11.72 0.30 -16.22
C HIS A 134 -12.53 -0.73 -15.41
N GLN A 135 -11.88 -1.63 -14.70
CA GLN A 135 -12.58 -2.57 -13.82
C GLN A 135 -13.07 -1.87 -12.54
N PRO A 136 -14.25 -2.28 -12.03
CA PRO A 136 -14.83 -1.67 -10.85
C PRO A 136 -13.96 -1.92 -9.62
N LEU A 137 -14.04 -1.01 -8.65
CA LEU A 137 -13.50 -1.16 -7.31
C LEU A 137 -13.54 -2.61 -6.83
N ARG A 138 -12.41 -3.17 -6.46
CA ARG A 138 -12.31 -4.49 -5.86
C ARG A 138 -11.75 -4.40 -4.45
N ILE A 139 -12.40 -5.10 -3.56
CA ILE A 139 -11.95 -5.32 -2.20
C ILE A 139 -11.67 -6.80 -2.06
N GLN A 140 -10.50 -7.15 -1.56
CA GLN A 140 -10.10 -8.53 -1.30
C GLN A 140 -9.62 -8.66 0.14
N CYS A 141 -10.00 -9.75 0.81
CA CYS A 141 -9.46 -10.05 2.11
C CYS A 141 -7.96 -10.39 1.99
N LEU A 142 -7.13 -9.73 2.77
CA LEU A 142 -5.73 -10.09 2.93
C LEU A 142 -5.63 -11.22 3.96
N ARG A 143 -6.05 -12.44 3.58
CA ARG A 143 -5.69 -13.62 4.36
C ARG A 143 -4.22 -13.93 4.12
N ASP A 144 -3.56 -14.50 5.12
CA ASP A 144 -2.09 -14.70 5.18
C ASP A 144 -1.46 -15.36 3.93
N GLU A 145 -2.25 -16.07 3.12
CA GLU A 145 -1.80 -16.69 1.87
C GLU A 145 -1.45 -15.67 0.76
N ASN A 146 -1.96 -14.43 0.84
CA ASN A 146 -1.73 -13.36 -0.14
C ASN A 146 -0.86 -12.19 0.42
N ALA A 147 -0.35 -12.29 1.62
CA ALA A 147 0.58 -11.30 2.17
C ALA A 147 1.82 -11.15 1.27
N GLU A 148 2.26 -12.23 0.62
CA GLU A 148 3.34 -12.19 -0.37
C GLU A 148 2.96 -11.43 -1.64
N GLU A 149 1.70 -11.51 -2.13
CA GLU A 149 1.25 -10.80 -3.32
C GLU A 149 0.98 -9.31 -3.06
N SER A 150 0.42 -8.96 -1.90
CA SER A 150 0.20 -7.55 -1.57
C SER A 150 1.51 -6.78 -1.33
N MET A 151 2.56 -7.48 -0.89
CA MET A 151 3.92 -6.94 -0.85
C MET A 151 4.59 -6.90 -2.23
N SER A 152 4.08 -7.67 -3.20
CA SER A 152 4.68 -7.79 -4.54
C SER A 152 4.63 -6.49 -5.34
N TRP A 153 3.64 -5.61 -5.11
CA TRP A 153 3.61 -4.30 -5.76
C TRP A 153 4.70 -3.37 -5.23
N LEU A 154 4.91 -3.36 -3.91
CA LEU A 154 5.97 -2.57 -3.28
C LEU A 154 7.34 -3.14 -3.71
N GLN A 155 7.48 -4.46 -3.72
CA GLN A 155 8.69 -5.13 -4.19
C GLN A 155 8.95 -4.90 -5.67
N ARG A 156 7.92 -4.91 -6.52
CA ARG A 156 8.01 -4.57 -7.96
C ARG A 156 8.33 -3.09 -8.16
N ALA A 157 7.67 -2.20 -7.41
CA ALA A 157 7.95 -0.76 -7.46
C ALA A 157 9.38 -0.44 -6.97
N LEU A 158 9.90 -1.24 -6.04
CA LEU A 158 11.24 -1.08 -5.48
C LEU A 158 12.32 -1.89 -6.25
N GLY A 159 11.95 -2.61 -7.32
CA GLY A 159 12.91 -3.39 -8.12
C GLY A 159 13.57 -4.55 -7.34
N VAL A 160 12.97 -4.96 -6.22
CA VAL A 160 13.45 -6.08 -5.41
C VAL A 160 12.89 -7.37 -6.01
N THR A 161 13.48 -7.85 -7.11
CA THR A 161 13.28 -9.22 -7.56
C THR A 161 14.05 -10.19 -6.65
N LYS A 162 13.38 -11.30 -6.30
CA LYS A 162 14.06 -12.42 -5.60
C LYS A 162 15.21 -12.96 -6.39
#